data_6a68ad994bccbbc6d54c4398bdaeafa8
#
_entry.id   6a68ad994bccbbc6d54c4398bdaeafa8
#
_cell.length_a   1.000
_cell.length_b   1.000
_cell.length_c   1.000
_cell.angle_alpha   90.00
_cell.angle_beta   90.00
_cell.angle_gamma   90.00
#
_symmetry.space_group_name_H-M   'P 1'
#
loop_
_entity.id
_entity.type
_entity.pdbx_description
1 polymer ?
#
loop_
_entity_poly.entity_id
_entity_poly.type
_entity_poly.pdbx_seq_one_letter_code
_entity_poly.pdbx_strand_id
1 'polypeptide(L)'
;MNDRKQLEAIEDAHLAPYAMRAGKSVGRAFPEAEHEYRTCFQRDRDRIIHCAAFRRLQYKTQVFLNWEGDHFRTRLTHTIEVAQAARTIARALALNEDLCEAVSLAHDLGHTPFGHAGEHAMRDLMRDHGGYEHNGQSLRIVDELERHYQPRFPGLNLTHEVRHGLMKHVTDYDKPLFKGLTTREGPSLEAQVANFADEISYNAHDVDDGIDSKVLTWQAGRKSELFAEAEAFARANVPEGEDDLLRYQVVRRLKDLQVSDLLAHTARRLKEEGFSDVRAVLAYEGKEPVVDFSPAFKAKVKGLKVMLFNELYMSRTVRRSMEKVTRFMRQMFERFVSEPYLMPGGFVKRIEQRVRTHRVVCDYIAGMTDRYAKEQYKKLFDPDVW
;
A
#
# COMPACT_ATOMS: atom_id res chain seq x y z
N MET A 1 5.98 -30.62 16.19
CA MET A 1 6.38 -29.30 15.63
C MET A 1 6.30 -29.45 14.12
N ASN A 2 5.56 -28.59 13.41
CA ASN A 2 5.50 -28.68 11.96
C ASN A 2 6.79 -28.14 11.35
N ASP A 3 7.41 -28.92 10.48
CA ASP A 3 8.46 -28.44 9.61
C ASP A 3 7.89 -27.77 8.34
N ARG A 4 8.75 -27.19 7.50
CA ARG A 4 8.35 -26.49 6.28
C ARG A 4 7.53 -27.39 5.34
N LYS A 5 7.94 -28.64 5.15
CA LYS A 5 7.24 -29.57 4.26
C LYS A 5 5.85 -29.93 4.76
N GLN A 6 5.69 -30.03 6.08
CA GLN A 6 4.38 -30.24 6.70
C GLN A 6 3.46 -29.02 6.54
N LEU A 7 4.01 -27.79 6.64
CA LEU A 7 3.25 -26.57 6.35
C LEU A 7 2.81 -26.50 4.89
N GLU A 8 3.70 -26.82 3.94
CA GLU A 8 3.37 -26.87 2.51
C GLU A 8 2.32 -27.95 2.20
N ALA A 9 2.37 -29.10 2.87
CA ALA A 9 1.33 -30.14 2.75
C ALA A 9 -0.03 -29.69 3.31
N ILE A 10 -0.04 -28.90 4.39
CA ILE A 10 -1.25 -28.28 4.91
C ILE A 10 -1.83 -27.29 3.90
N GLU A 11 -0.98 -26.44 3.27
CA GLU A 11 -1.42 -25.57 2.19
C GLU A 11 -2.06 -26.38 1.03
N ASP A 12 -1.40 -27.44 0.58
CA ASP A 12 -1.91 -28.29 -0.51
C ASP A 12 -3.28 -28.91 -0.21
N ALA A 13 -3.55 -29.22 1.06
CA ALA A 13 -4.81 -29.83 1.51
C ALA A 13 -5.97 -28.82 1.65
N HIS A 14 -5.68 -27.56 1.99
CA HIS A 14 -6.70 -26.58 2.37
C HIS A 14 -6.93 -25.46 1.35
N LEU A 15 -5.92 -25.13 0.56
CA LEU A 15 -6.04 -24.05 -0.43
C LEU A 15 -6.79 -24.49 -1.68
N ALA A 16 -7.54 -23.56 -2.27
CA ALA A 16 -8.24 -23.77 -3.53
C ALA A 16 -7.26 -24.12 -4.66
N PRO A 17 -7.68 -24.85 -5.72
CA PRO A 17 -6.78 -25.23 -6.83
C PRO A 17 -6.06 -24.05 -7.48
N TYR A 18 -6.74 -22.92 -7.56
CA TYR A 18 -6.28 -21.66 -8.17
C TYR A 18 -5.44 -20.77 -7.23
N ALA A 19 -5.25 -21.16 -5.97
CA ALA A 19 -4.45 -20.39 -5.01
C ALA A 19 -2.95 -20.64 -5.18
N MET A 20 -2.13 -19.62 -4.95
CA MET A 20 -0.69 -19.75 -4.91
C MET A 20 -0.25 -20.65 -3.75
N ARG A 21 0.79 -21.45 -3.96
CA ARG A 21 1.34 -22.37 -2.96
C ARG A 21 2.83 -22.11 -2.75
N ALA A 22 3.25 -22.03 -1.50
CA ALA A 22 4.65 -21.81 -1.14
C ALA A 22 5.58 -22.90 -1.70
N GLY A 23 5.17 -24.17 -1.67
CA GLY A 23 5.93 -25.28 -2.20
C GLY A 23 6.04 -25.30 -3.74
N LYS A 24 5.29 -24.47 -4.46
CA LYS A 24 5.29 -24.30 -5.93
C LYS A 24 5.76 -22.93 -6.38
N SER A 25 6.38 -22.15 -5.48
CA SER A 25 6.92 -20.84 -5.80
C SER A 25 7.97 -20.92 -6.91
N VAL A 26 7.98 -19.91 -7.80
CA VAL A 26 9.06 -19.71 -8.79
C VAL A 26 10.41 -19.46 -8.09
N GLY A 27 10.37 -18.98 -6.84
CA GLY A 27 11.55 -18.80 -6.01
C GLY A 27 12.10 -17.37 -6.05
N ARG A 28 13.39 -17.25 -5.75
CA ARG A 28 14.10 -15.99 -5.53
C ARG A 28 15.12 -15.72 -6.63
N ALA A 29 15.41 -14.45 -6.90
CA ALA A 29 16.43 -14.06 -7.86
C ALA A 29 17.83 -14.56 -7.49
N PHE A 30 18.14 -14.56 -6.19
CA PHE A 30 19.40 -15.09 -5.65
C PHE A 30 19.10 -16.37 -4.87
N PRO A 31 19.66 -17.53 -5.27
CA PRO A 31 19.41 -18.80 -4.58
C PRO A 31 19.83 -18.77 -3.11
N GLU A 32 18.99 -19.30 -2.25
CA GLU A 32 19.22 -19.43 -0.81
C GLU A 32 18.73 -20.80 -0.32
N ALA A 33 19.35 -21.31 0.74
CA ALA A 33 18.84 -22.49 1.42
C ALA A 33 17.42 -22.25 1.98
N GLU A 34 16.57 -23.24 1.83
CA GLU A 34 15.23 -23.22 2.42
C GLU A 34 15.31 -23.24 3.95
N HIS A 35 14.28 -22.69 4.58
CA HIS A 35 14.19 -22.66 6.03
C HIS A 35 13.57 -23.96 6.58
N GLU A 36 13.97 -24.37 7.78
CA GLU A 36 13.52 -25.63 8.36
C GLU A 36 12.01 -25.66 8.66
N TYR A 37 11.43 -24.55 9.13
CA TYR A 37 10.05 -24.46 9.61
C TYR A 37 9.26 -23.23 9.12
N ARG A 38 9.76 -22.48 8.14
CA ARG A 38 9.03 -21.36 7.53
C ARG A 38 8.90 -21.59 6.03
N THR A 39 7.71 -21.35 5.48
CA THR A 39 7.49 -21.31 4.03
C THR A 39 8.21 -20.11 3.40
N CYS A 40 8.34 -20.11 2.07
CA CYS A 40 9.01 -19.00 1.36
C CYS A 40 8.26 -17.67 1.56
N PHE A 41 6.91 -17.66 1.60
CA PHE A 41 6.11 -16.45 1.80
C PHE A 41 6.18 -15.95 3.24
N GLN A 42 6.24 -16.84 4.23
CA GLN A 42 6.49 -16.45 5.63
C GLN A 42 7.86 -15.77 5.78
N ARG A 43 8.89 -16.28 5.09
CA ARG A 43 10.20 -15.62 5.08
C ARG A 43 10.16 -14.24 4.43
N ASP A 44 9.36 -14.06 3.39
CA ASP A 44 9.21 -12.76 2.74
C ASP A 44 8.52 -11.76 3.65
N ARG A 45 7.42 -12.15 4.29
CA ARG A 45 6.76 -11.35 5.32
C ARG A 45 7.75 -10.89 6.40
N ASP A 46 8.53 -11.82 6.96
CA ASP A 46 9.50 -11.50 7.99
C ASP A 46 10.57 -10.51 7.49
N ARG A 47 11.06 -10.67 6.26
CA ARG A 47 12.03 -9.75 5.63
C ARG A 47 11.47 -8.34 5.46
N ILE A 48 10.21 -8.23 5.07
CA ILE A 48 9.51 -6.96 4.91
C ILE A 48 9.37 -6.28 6.27
N ILE A 49 8.84 -6.96 7.29
CA ILE A 49 8.64 -6.41 8.63
C ILE A 49 9.96 -5.92 9.25
N HIS A 50 11.06 -6.66 9.04
CA HIS A 50 12.35 -6.31 9.60
C HIS A 50 13.14 -5.26 8.81
N CYS A 51 12.70 -4.84 7.62
CA CYS A 51 13.42 -3.86 6.82
C CYS A 51 13.30 -2.42 7.39
N ALA A 52 14.22 -1.55 6.99
CA ALA A 52 14.22 -0.17 7.47
C ALA A 52 13.07 0.64 6.88
N ALA A 53 12.70 0.37 5.62
CA ALA A 53 11.59 1.05 4.96
C ALA A 53 10.26 0.80 5.69
N PHE A 54 9.99 -0.43 6.14
CA PHE A 54 8.78 -0.77 6.90
C PHE A 54 8.70 0.01 8.21
N ARG A 55 9.79 0.08 8.98
CA ARG A 55 9.82 0.87 10.23
C ARG A 55 9.56 2.36 10.01
N ARG A 56 9.98 2.91 8.85
CA ARG A 56 9.76 4.32 8.50
C ARG A 56 8.30 4.66 8.22
N LEU A 57 7.45 3.68 7.89
CA LEU A 57 6.01 3.88 7.70
C LEU A 57 5.33 4.45 8.95
N GLN A 58 5.86 4.19 10.15
CA GLN A 58 5.38 4.76 11.41
C GLN A 58 5.35 6.30 11.41
N TYR A 59 6.24 6.94 10.65
CA TYR A 59 6.39 8.39 10.63
C TYR A 59 6.15 8.97 9.22
N LYS A 60 5.31 8.31 8.44
CA LYS A 60 4.79 8.80 7.15
C LYS A 60 3.29 9.02 7.26
N THR A 61 2.83 10.16 6.78
CA THR A 61 1.41 10.53 6.71
C THR A 61 0.63 9.60 5.79
N GLN A 62 -0.59 9.24 6.20
CA GLN A 62 -1.58 8.62 5.32
C GLN A 62 -2.37 9.71 4.59
N VAL A 63 -3.20 10.49 5.28
CA VAL A 63 -4.00 11.61 4.72
C VAL A 63 -3.72 12.92 5.44
N PHE A 64 -3.86 12.93 6.76
CA PHE A 64 -3.59 14.10 7.60
C PHE A 64 -2.17 14.09 8.12
N LEU A 65 -1.54 15.26 8.12
CA LEU A 65 -0.17 15.39 8.56
C LEU A 65 -0.04 15.05 10.05
N ASN A 66 0.82 14.10 10.41
CA ASN A 66 0.97 13.54 11.77
C ASN A 66 1.28 14.56 12.88
N TRP A 67 1.59 15.82 12.54
CA TRP A 67 1.78 16.87 13.55
C TRP A 67 0.49 17.63 13.93
N GLU A 68 -0.63 17.30 13.29
CA GLU A 68 -1.96 17.86 13.64
C GLU A 68 -2.65 17.07 14.75
N GLY A 69 -2.13 15.84 15.08
CA GLY A 69 -2.60 15.01 16.19
C GLY A 69 -1.95 13.63 16.19
N ASP A 70 -1.61 13.11 17.37
CA ASP A 70 -0.95 11.80 17.52
C ASP A 70 -1.86 10.60 17.24
N HIS A 71 -3.17 10.83 17.12
CA HIS A 71 -4.20 9.83 16.96
C HIS A 71 -4.54 9.55 15.49
N PHE A 72 -4.10 10.39 14.55
CA PHE A 72 -4.30 10.13 13.12
C PHE A 72 -3.46 8.94 12.63
N ARG A 73 -4.01 8.21 11.65
CA ARG A 73 -3.35 7.03 11.10
C ARG A 73 -2.05 7.36 10.41
N THR A 74 -1.04 6.56 10.76
CA THR A 74 0.22 6.50 10.02
C THR A 74 0.13 5.46 8.91
N ARG A 75 1.04 5.50 7.94
CA ARG A 75 1.12 4.43 6.93
C ARG A 75 1.37 3.05 7.53
N LEU A 76 2.08 2.97 8.66
CA LEU A 76 2.30 1.68 9.34
C LEU A 76 0.99 1.08 9.85
N THR A 77 0.17 1.88 10.56
CA THR A 77 -1.12 1.39 11.09
C THR A 77 -2.08 1.04 9.96
N HIS A 78 -2.14 1.86 8.88
CA HIS A 78 -2.88 1.54 7.67
C HIS A 78 -2.42 0.20 7.08
N THR A 79 -1.13 0.01 6.80
CA THR A 79 -0.57 -1.20 6.20
C THR A 79 -0.87 -2.46 7.02
N ILE A 80 -0.86 -2.36 8.36
CA ILE A 80 -1.23 -3.49 9.25
C ILE A 80 -2.72 -3.82 9.12
N GLU A 81 -3.61 -2.82 9.05
CA GLU A 81 -5.06 -3.04 8.88
C GLU A 81 -5.35 -3.61 7.48
N VAL A 82 -4.65 -3.16 6.43
CA VAL A 82 -4.73 -3.75 5.07
C VAL A 82 -4.34 -5.24 5.10
N ALA A 83 -3.21 -5.56 5.71
CA ALA A 83 -2.75 -6.94 5.81
C ALA A 83 -3.73 -7.83 6.60
N GLN A 84 -4.34 -7.31 7.66
CA GLN A 84 -5.38 -8.01 8.42
C GLN A 84 -6.62 -8.27 7.56
N ALA A 85 -7.11 -7.26 6.82
CA ALA A 85 -8.26 -7.40 5.92
C ALA A 85 -7.97 -8.39 4.79
N ALA A 86 -6.80 -8.29 4.15
CA ALA A 86 -6.36 -9.18 3.08
C ALA A 86 -6.32 -10.65 3.55
N ARG A 87 -5.78 -10.93 4.73
CA ARG A 87 -5.78 -12.27 5.32
C ARG A 87 -7.18 -12.80 5.58
N THR A 88 -8.08 -11.95 6.07
CA THR A 88 -9.47 -12.34 6.32
C THR A 88 -10.17 -12.75 5.02
N ILE A 89 -9.99 -11.94 3.97
CA ILE A 89 -10.55 -12.20 2.63
C ILE A 89 -9.91 -13.48 2.03
N ALA A 90 -8.58 -13.59 2.09
CA ALA A 90 -7.84 -14.75 1.57
C ALA A 90 -8.32 -16.06 2.21
N ARG A 91 -8.44 -16.07 3.54
CA ARG A 91 -8.93 -17.24 4.28
C ARG A 91 -10.34 -17.64 3.83
N ALA A 92 -11.25 -16.69 3.68
CA ALA A 92 -12.62 -16.94 3.25
C ALA A 92 -12.71 -17.51 1.82
N LEU A 93 -11.74 -17.17 0.95
CA LEU A 93 -11.64 -17.64 -0.43
C LEU A 93 -10.71 -18.85 -0.61
N ALA A 94 -10.19 -19.43 0.47
CA ALA A 94 -9.19 -20.50 0.47
C ALA A 94 -7.93 -20.17 -0.35
N LEU A 95 -7.46 -18.90 -0.29
CA LEU A 95 -6.23 -18.39 -0.90
C LEU A 95 -5.08 -18.39 0.12
N ASN A 96 -3.84 -18.18 -0.36
CA ASN A 96 -2.66 -18.15 0.48
C ASN A 96 -2.58 -16.87 1.33
N GLU A 97 -2.86 -17.00 2.63
CA GLU A 97 -2.84 -15.87 3.57
C GLU A 97 -1.45 -15.24 3.73
N ASP A 98 -0.39 -16.04 3.77
CA ASP A 98 0.98 -15.56 3.96
C ASP A 98 1.44 -14.71 2.76
N LEU A 99 1.04 -15.09 1.53
CA LEU A 99 1.31 -14.31 0.34
C LEU A 99 0.53 -12.99 0.32
N CYS A 100 -0.79 -13.05 0.63
CA CYS A 100 -1.61 -11.84 0.75
C CYS A 100 -1.03 -10.87 1.77
N GLU A 101 -0.62 -11.37 2.94
CA GLU A 101 0.00 -10.58 3.99
C GLU A 101 1.31 -9.94 3.53
N ALA A 102 2.20 -10.73 2.90
CA ALA A 102 3.50 -10.22 2.42
C ALA A 102 3.34 -9.12 1.37
N VAL A 103 2.43 -9.28 0.40
CA VAL A 103 2.14 -8.25 -0.61
C VAL A 103 1.56 -7.00 0.05
N SER A 104 0.58 -7.17 0.95
CA SER A 104 -0.06 -6.05 1.66
C SER A 104 0.92 -5.29 2.55
N LEU A 105 1.85 -5.97 3.24
CA LEU A 105 2.86 -5.29 4.07
C LEU A 105 3.90 -4.52 3.25
N ALA A 106 4.10 -4.88 1.99
CA ALA A 106 5.13 -4.28 1.15
C ALA A 106 4.61 -3.18 0.20
N HIS A 107 3.28 -3.09 -0.04
CA HIS A 107 2.72 -2.20 -1.06
C HIS A 107 3.09 -0.73 -0.83
N ASP A 108 3.08 -0.26 0.40
CA ASP A 108 3.27 1.13 0.79
C ASP A 108 4.75 1.54 1.05
N LEU A 109 5.72 0.62 0.94
CA LEU A 109 7.13 0.90 1.27
C LEU A 109 7.71 2.07 0.48
N GLY A 110 7.28 2.22 -0.77
CA GLY A 110 7.80 3.21 -1.72
C GLY A 110 7.19 4.59 -1.60
N HIS A 111 6.18 4.82 -0.79
CA HIS A 111 5.59 6.15 -0.66
C HIS A 111 6.60 7.20 -0.17
N THR A 112 6.46 8.41 -0.70
CA THR A 112 7.18 9.60 -0.25
C THR A 112 6.72 10.05 1.14
N PRO A 113 7.49 10.89 1.85
CA PRO A 113 6.93 11.64 2.96
C PRO A 113 5.75 12.51 2.50
N PHE A 114 4.81 12.77 3.43
CA PHE A 114 3.62 13.61 3.24
C PHE A 114 2.58 13.06 2.27
N GLY A 115 2.48 11.75 2.13
CA GLY A 115 1.42 11.07 1.40
C GLY A 115 1.32 11.49 -0.06
N HIS A 116 0.09 11.65 -0.56
CA HIS A 116 -0.18 11.99 -1.96
C HIS A 116 0.42 13.34 -2.42
N ALA A 117 0.55 14.32 -1.52
CA ALA A 117 1.16 15.61 -1.85
C ALA A 117 2.64 15.46 -2.22
N GLY A 118 3.38 14.69 -1.42
CA GLY A 118 4.78 14.37 -1.68
C GLY A 118 4.96 13.55 -2.95
N GLU A 119 4.08 12.58 -3.18
CA GLU A 119 4.11 11.76 -4.39
C GLU A 119 3.83 12.58 -5.65
N HIS A 120 2.81 13.44 -5.64
CA HIS A 120 2.51 14.32 -6.77
C HIS A 120 3.71 15.21 -7.10
N ALA A 121 4.32 15.83 -6.08
CA ALA A 121 5.52 16.63 -6.27
C ALA A 121 6.67 15.82 -6.87
N MET A 122 6.91 14.61 -6.37
CA MET A 122 7.99 13.74 -6.86
C MET A 122 7.71 13.25 -8.28
N ARG A 123 6.47 12.95 -8.63
CA ARG A 123 6.05 12.56 -9.99
C ARG A 123 6.37 13.66 -11.00
N ASP A 124 6.06 14.91 -10.67
CA ASP A 124 6.38 16.07 -11.51
C ASP A 124 7.89 16.28 -11.67
N LEU A 125 8.65 16.22 -10.56
CA LEU A 125 10.11 16.42 -10.56
C LEU A 125 10.87 15.32 -11.31
N MET A 126 10.34 14.13 -11.35
CA MET A 126 10.95 12.97 -12.02
C MET A 126 10.43 12.73 -13.43
N ARG A 127 9.52 13.58 -13.97
CA ARG A 127 8.86 13.37 -15.27
C ARG A 127 9.83 13.05 -16.39
N ASP A 128 10.92 13.81 -16.50
CA ASP A 128 11.95 13.66 -17.53
C ASP A 128 13.15 12.81 -17.08
N HIS A 129 13.07 12.25 -15.85
CA HIS A 129 14.17 11.52 -15.20
C HIS A 129 13.83 10.08 -14.86
N GLY A 130 12.90 9.47 -15.63
CA GLY A 130 12.47 8.08 -15.48
C GLY A 130 11.23 7.87 -14.63
N GLY A 131 10.53 8.97 -14.33
CA GLY A 131 9.25 8.93 -13.60
C GLY A 131 9.36 8.57 -12.11
N TYR A 132 8.27 8.77 -11.41
CA TYR A 132 8.08 8.31 -10.04
C TYR A 132 6.65 7.78 -9.87
N GLU A 133 6.57 6.65 -9.19
CA GLU A 133 5.33 6.01 -8.77
C GLU A 133 5.68 5.09 -7.59
N HIS A 134 4.86 5.08 -6.53
CA HIS A 134 5.23 4.43 -5.28
C HIS A 134 5.36 2.91 -5.39
N ASN A 135 4.60 2.21 -6.25
CA ASN A 135 4.73 0.76 -6.45
C ASN A 135 6.08 0.41 -7.08
N GLY A 136 6.49 1.16 -8.11
CA GLY A 136 7.83 1.04 -8.69
C GLY A 136 8.92 1.36 -7.68
N GLN A 137 8.71 2.31 -6.79
CA GLN A 137 9.64 2.62 -5.72
C GLN A 137 9.65 1.53 -4.62
N SER A 138 8.49 0.94 -4.29
CA SER A 138 8.41 -0.22 -3.38
C SER A 138 9.24 -1.38 -3.92
N LEU A 139 9.10 -1.68 -5.22
CA LEU A 139 9.91 -2.71 -5.88
C LEU A 139 11.41 -2.38 -5.84
N ARG A 140 11.80 -1.11 -6.10
CA ARG A 140 13.21 -0.70 -5.97
C ARG A 140 13.74 -0.86 -4.54
N ILE A 141 12.93 -0.57 -3.54
CA ILE A 141 13.32 -0.76 -2.13
C ILE A 141 13.61 -2.23 -1.86
N VAL A 142 12.70 -3.13 -2.23
CA VAL A 142 12.85 -4.56 -1.94
C VAL A 142 13.89 -5.25 -2.83
N ASP A 143 14.19 -4.73 -4.02
CA ASP A 143 15.15 -5.32 -4.96
C ASP A 143 16.57 -4.72 -4.84
N GLU A 144 16.70 -3.42 -4.50
CA GLU A 144 17.98 -2.71 -4.63
C GLU A 144 18.41 -1.93 -3.38
N LEU A 145 17.47 -1.23 -2.71
CA LEU A 145 17.83 -0.17 -1.77
C LEU A 145 18.02 -0.66 -0.34
N GLU A 146 17.29 -1.66 0.11
CA GLU A 146 17.50 -2.26 1.41
C GLU A 146 18.85 -2.99 1.47
N ARG A 147 19.57 -2.79 2.58
CA ARG A 147 20.96 -3.28 2.71
C ARG A 147 21.14 -4.37 3.76
N HIS A 148 20.05 -4.89 4.29
CA HIS A 148 20.08 -5.81 5.42
C HIS A 148 20.89 -7.09 5.16
N TYR A 149 20.94 -7.52 3.90
CA TYR A 149 21.60 -8.78 3.48
C TYR A 149 22.89 -8.58 2.70
N GLN A 150 23.35 -7.32 2.53
CA GLN A 150 24.62 -7.05 1.86
C GLN A 150 25.81 -7.56 2.69
N PRO A 151 26.91 -8.01 2.04
CA PRO A 151 27.18 -7.98 0.59
C PRO A 151 26.63 -9.18 -0.17
N ARG A 152 25.86 -10.06 0.43
CA ARG A 152 25.41 -11.33 -0.16
C ARG A 152 24.53 -11.10 -1.40
N PHE A 153 23.57 -10.18 -1.31
CA PHE A 153 22.73 -9.71 -2.42
C PHE A 153 22.15 -8.33 -2.11
N PRO A 154 21.75 -7.56 -3.14
CA PRO A 154 21.03 -6.30 -2.94
C PRO A 154 19.60 -6.58 -2.51
N GLY A 155 18.97 -5.60 -1.84
CA GLY A 155 17.56 -5.67 -1.46
C GLY A 155 17.24 -6.75 -0.44
N LEU A 156 16.01 -7.23 -0.49
CA LEU A 156 15.44 -8.25 0.41
C LEU A 156 15.43 -9.66 -0.21
N ASN A 157 15.66 -9.79 -1.51
CA ASN A 157 15.58 -11.05 -2.25
C ASN A 157 14.25 -11.79 -2.02
N LEU A 158 13.13 -11.07 -2.24
CA LEU A 158 11.79 -11.65 -2.10
C LEU A 158 11.49 -12.64 -3.23
N THR A 159 10.49 -13.49 -3.03
CA THR A 159 10.00 -14.42 -4.05
C THR A 159 9.42 -13.67 -5.26
N HIS A 160 9.37 -14.37 -6.38
CA HIS A 160 8.78 -13.85 -7.62
C HIS A 160 7.32 -13.39 -7.37
N GLU A 161 6.56 -14.17 -6.63
CA GLU A 161 5.13 -13.96 -6.40
C GLU A 161 4.88 -12.65 -5.63
N VAL A 162 5.63 -12.37 -4.58
CA VAL A 162 5.52 -11.11 -3.84
C VAL A 162 5.92 -9.92 -4.72
N ARG A 163 7.03 -10.03 -5.47
CA ARG A 163 7.48 -8.98 -6.39
C ARG A 163 6.47 -8.74 -7.52
N HIS A 164 5.89 -9.81 -8.07
CA HIS A 164 4.85 -9.74 -9.08
C HIS A 164 3.57 -9.07 -8.53
N GLY A 165 3.17 -9.40 -7.30
CA GLY A 165 2.06 -8.75 -6.61
C GLY A 165 2.27 -7.23 -6.48
N LEU A 166 3.47 -6.79 -6.08
CA LEU A 166 3.81 -5.36 -6.00
C LEU A 166 3.77 -4.65 -7.37
N MET A 167 4.23 -5.32 -8.44
CA MET A 167 4.18 -4.77 -9.80
C MET A 167 2.77 -4.61 -10.34
N LYS A 168 1.87 -5.51 -9.96
CA LYS A 168 0.48 -5.55 -10.44
C LYS A 168 -0.48 -4.84 -9.49
N HIS A 169 0.05 -4.21 -8.44
CA HIS A 169 -0.77 -3.37 -7.57
C HIS A 169 -1.27 -2.16 -8.34
N VAL A 170 -2.57 -2.07 -8.52
CA VAL A 170 -3.25 -1.00 -9.29
C VAL A 170 -4.44 -0.53 -8.48
N THR A 171 -4.47 0.76 -8.19
CA THR A 171 -5.64 1.42 -7.61
C THR A 171 -6.22 2.45 -8.60
N ASP A 172 -7.36 3.03 -8.31
CA ASP A 172 -7.94 4.10 -9.14
C ASP A 172 -7.03 5.33 -9.25
N TYR A 173 -6.14 5.52 -8.27
CA TYR A 173 -5.22 6.65 -8.18
C TYR A 173 -3.83 6.35 -8.77
N ASP A 174 -3.46 5.07 -8.86
CA ASP A 174 -2.10 4.62 -9.17
C ASP A 174 -2.10 3.68 -10.37
N LYS A 175 -1.58 4.19 -11.49
CA LYS A 175 -1.35 3.38 -12.70
C LYS A 175 0.15 3.12 -12.81
N PRO A 176 0.60 1.86 -12.80
CA PRO A 176 2.02 1.53 -12.90
C PRO A 176 2.65 2.13 -14.15
N LEU A 177 3.66 2.97 -13.96
CA LEU A 177 4.47 3.52 -15.06
C LEU A 177 5.72 2.66 -15.36
N PHE A 178 5.82 1.50 -14.74
CA PHE A 178 7.05 0.68 -14.76
C PHE A 178 7.19 -0.10 -16.05
N LYS A 179 8.21 0.26 -16.86
CA LYS A 179 8.52 -0.43 -18.13
C LYS A 179 9.45 -1.64 -17.98
N GLY A 180 9.92 -1.97 -16.78
CA GLY A 180 11.06 -2.88 -16.57
C GLY A 180 10.73 -4.35 -16.32
N LEU A 181 9.49 -4.68 -15.94
CA LEU A 181 9.06 -6.04 -15.60
C LEU A 181 7.67 -6.30 -16.17
N THR A 182 7.52 -6.17 -17.50
CA THR A 182 6.29 -6.53 -18.18
C THR A 182 6.21 -8.05 -18.31
N THR A 183 5.59 -8.72 -17.35
CA THR A 183 5.08 -10.06 -17.56
C THR A 183 3.74 -9.95 -18.29
N ARG A 184 3.50 -10.84 -19.27
CA ARG A 184 2.18 -10.98 -19.93
C ARG A 184 1.14 -11.55 -18.97
N GLU A 185 1.57 -12.10 -17.86
CA GLU A 185 0.74 -12.71 -16.84
C GLU A 185 -0.06 -11.65 -16.07
N GLY A 186 -1.32 -11.96 -15.80
CA GLY A 186 -2.19 -11.19 -14.92
C GLY A 186 -1.78 -11.33 -13.44
N PRO A 187 -2.38 -10.53 -12.54
CA PRO A 187 -2.15 -10.65 -11.11
C PRO A 187 -2.74 -11.94 -10.54
N SER A 188 -2.05 -12.59 -9.60
CA SER A 188 -2.64 -13.67 -8.81
C SER A 188 -3.87 -13.20 -8.04
N LEU A 189 -4.72 -14.13 -7.59
CA LEU A 189 -5.88 -13.77 -6.75
C LEU A 189 -5.44 -13.13 -5.43
N GLU A 190 -4.32 -13.59 -4.86
CA GLU A 190 -3.74 -13.01 -3.65
C GLU A 190 -3.32 -11.55 -3.85
N ALA A 191 -2.74 -11.22 -5.00
CA ALA A 191 -2.40 -9.84 -5.34
C ALA A 191 -3.65 -8.97 -5.55
N GLN A 192 -4.69 -9.52 -6.22
CA GLN A 192 -5.98 -8.84 -6.36
C GLN A 192 -6.64 -8.59 -5.01
N VAL A 193 -6.62 -9.57 -4.10
CA VAL A 193 -7.12 -9.42 -2.72
C VAL A 193 -6.39 -8.32 -1.98
N ALA A 194 -5.06 -8.25 -2.09
CA ALA A 194 -4.28 -7.18 -1.46
C ALA A 194 -4.70 -5.78 -1.97
N ASN A 195 -4.97 -5.63 -3.27
CA ASN A 195 -5.45 -4.38 -3.86
C ASN A 195 -6.81 -3.96 -3.29
N PHE A 196 -7.77 -4.89 -3.21
CA PHE A 196 -9.09 -4.57 -2.66
C PHE A 196 -9.07 -4.37 -1.16
N ALA A 197 -8.21 -5.07 -0.43
CA ALA A 197 -8.02 -4.85 1.01
C ALA A 197 -7.49 -3.44 1.30
N ASP A 198 -6.57 -2.93 0.46
CA ASP A 198 -6.10 -1.55 0.51
C ASP A 198 -7.24 -0.57 0.23
N GLU A 199 -7.99 -0.77 -0.86
CA GLU A 199 -9.14 0.07 -1.22
C GLU A 199 -10.20 0.14 -0.10
N ILE A 200 -10.59 -1.00 0.46
CA ILE A 200 -11.55 -1.08 1.57
C ILE A 200 -11.03 -0.34 2.79
N SER A 201 -9.74 -0.51 3.09
CA SER A 201 -9.10 0.09 4.25
C SER A 201 -9.03 1.61 4.10
N TYR A 202 -8.52 2.14 2.99
CA TYR A 202 -8.40 3.59 2.85
C TYR A 202 -9.78 4.27 2.81
N ASN A 203 -10.80 3.69 2.14
CA ASN A 203 -12.16 4.20 2.15
C ASN A 203 -12.69 4.40 3.57
N ALA A 204 -12.45 3.42 4.45
CA ALA A 204 -12.90 3.47 5.83
C ALA A 204 -12.05 4.41 6.71
N HIS A 205 -10.74 4.42 6.49
CA HIS A 205 -9.78 5.27 7.23
C HIS A 205 -9.99 6.75 6.94
N ASP A 206 -10.25 7.09 5.68
CA ASP A 206 -10.47 8.47 5.28
C ASP A 206 -11.79 9.03 5.83
N VAL A 207 -12.80 8.18 5.96
CA VAL A 207 -14.04 8.55 6.67
C VAL A 207 -13.76 8.77 8.15
N ASP A 208 -13.01 7.88 8.79
CA ASP A 208 -12.67 7.97 10.22
C ASP A 208 -11.89 9.24 10.53
N ASP A 209 -10.73 9.40 9.90
CA ASP A 209 -9.85 10.55 10.11
C ASP A 209 -10.52 11.86 9.65
N GLY A 210 -11.35 11.80 8.59
CA GLY A 210 -12.11 12.95 8.10
C GLY A 210 -13.14 13.48 9.10
N ILE A 211 -13.89 12.59 9.75
CA ILE A 211 -14.87 12.95 10.79
C ILE A 211 -14.14 13.41 12.05
N ASP A 212 -13.13 12.69 12.49
CA ASP A 212 -12.36 13.00 13.69
C ASP A 212 -11.67 14.37 13.60
N SER A 213 -11.08 14.70 12.45
CA SER A 213 -10.50 16.03 12.17
C SER A 213 -11.55 17.15 12.01
N LYS A 214 -12.85 16.82 11.99
CA LYS A 214 -13.96 17.73 11.71
C LYS A 214 -13.93 18.38 10.33
N VAL A 215 -13.10 17.87 9.42
CA VAL A 215 -13.07 18.28 8.01
C VAL A 215 -14.28 17.70 7.28
N LEU A 216 -14.58 16.42 7.52
CA LEU A 216 -15.77 15.75 7.01
C LEU A 216 -16.90 15.81 8.04
N THR A 217 -18.01 16.45 7.69
CA THR A 217 -19.20 16.50 8.55
C THR A 217 -20.11 15.30 8.29
N TRP A 218 -20.93 14.91 9.26
CA TRP A 218 -21.96 13.89 9.10
C TRP A 218 -22.91 14.18 7.93
N GLN A 219 -23.30 15.46 7.77
CA GLN A 219 -24.15 15.90 6.66
C GLN A 219 -23.45 15.68 5.28
N ALA A 220 -22.19 15.98 5.19
CA ALA A 220 -21.40 15.75 3.97
C ALA A 220 -21.27 14.25 3.67
N GLY A 221 -21.00 13.42 4.69
CA GLY A 221 -20.93 11.96 4.56
C GLY A 221 -22.20 11.36 3.96
N ARG A 222 -23.38 11.84 4.37
CA ARG A 222 -24.69 11.39 3.85
C ARG A 222 -24.93 11.65 2.36
N LYS A 223 -24.05 12.38 1.67
CA LYS A 223 -24.07 12.46 0.20
C LYS A 223 -23.69 11.15 -0.46
N SER A 224 -23.06 10.24 0.28
CA SER A 224 -22.77 8.87 -0.14
C SER A 224 -23.84 7.92 0.38
N GLU A 225 -24.44 7.12 -0.52
CA GLU A 225 -25.41 6.07 -0.16
C GLU A 225 -24.77 5.05 0.80
N LEU A 226 -23.53 4.62 0.51
CA LEU A 226 -22.82 3.65 1.34
C LEU A 226 -22.56 4.17 2.75
N PHE A 227 -22.18 5.43 2.88
CA PHE A 227 -22.02 6.07 4.18
C PHE A 227 -23.36 6.18 4.92
N ALA A 228 -24.41 6.63 4.25
CA ALA A 228 -25.75 6.79 4.85
C ALA A 228 -26.31 5.44 5.34
N GLU A 229 -26.10 4.36 4.60
CA GLU A 229 -26.47 2.99 5.01
C GLU A 229 -25.70 2.55 6.27
N ALA A 230 -24.40 2.80 6.31
CA ALA A 230 -23.56 2.46 7.45
C ALA A 230 -23.94 3.30 8.70
N GLU A 231 -24.21 4.60 8.51
CA GLU A 231 -24.65 5.49 9.60
C GLU A 231 -26.02 5.09 10.15
N ALA A 232 -27.00 4.77 9.29
CA ALA A 232 -28.32 4.33 9.72
C ALA A 232 -28.25 3.06 10.58
N PHE A 233 -27.44 2.09 10.17
CA PHE A 233 -27.18 0.88 10.94
C PHE A 233 -26.52 1.20 12.30
N ALA A 234 -25.51 2.06 12.32
CA ALA A 234 -24.82 2.41 13.54
C ALA A 234 -25.73 3.15 14.53
N ARG A 235 -26.53 4.13 14.06
CA ARG A 235 -27.48 4.89 14.91
C ARG A 235 -28.56 4.02 15.54
N ALA A 236 -28.94 2.93 14.91
CA ALA A 236 -29.89 1.97 15.50
C ALA A 236 -29.31 1.21 16.70
N ASN A 237 -27.98 1.21 16.88
CA ASN A 237 -27.29 0.42 17.89
C ASN A 237 -26.44 1.26 18.86
N VAL A 238 -26.31 2.57 18.64
CA VAL A 238 -25.49 3.48 19.46
C VAL A 238 -26.39 4.49 20.17
N PRO A 239 -26.26 4.69 21.50
CA PRO A 239 -27.02 5.71 22.23
C PRO A 239 -26.77 7.13 21.70
N GLU A 240 -27.76 8.01 21.84
CA GLU A 240 -27.60 9.44 21.53
C GLU A 240 -26.51 10.08 22.39
N GLY A 241 -25.68 10.94 21.76
CA GLY A 241 -24.60 11.66 22.44
C GLY A 241 -23.25 10.93 22.43
N GLU A 242 -23.18 9.69 21.99
CA GLU A 242 -21.95 8.88 21.90
C GLU A 242 -21.32 9.00 20.51
N ASP A 243 -20.90 10.21 20.11
CA ASP A 243 -20.44 10.51 18.74
C ASP A 243 -19.18 9.72 18.35
N ASP A 244 -18.23 9.51 19.27
CA ASP A 244 -17.05 8.70 19.01
C ASP A 244 -17.40 7.24 18.76
N LEU A 245 -18.29 6.67 19.59
CA LEU A 245 -18.76 5.31 19.41
C LEU A 245 -19.53 5.18 18.09
N LEU A 246 -20.35 6.15 17.74
CA LEU A 246 -21.06 6.21 16.46
C LEU A 246 -20.06 6.18 15.29
N ARG A 247 -19.01 6.99 15.34
CA ARG A 247 -17.95 7.03 14.32
C ARG A 247 -17.30 5.66 14.13
N TYR A 248 -16.87 5.02 15.21
CA TYR A 248 -16.28 3.68 15.14
C TYR A 248 -17.23 2.63 14.56
N GLN A 249 -18.51 2.66 14.92
CA GLN A 249 -19.49 1.72 14.39
C GLN A 249 -19.79 1.96 12.90
N VAL A 250 -19.80 3.21 12.43
CA VAL A 250 -19.93 3.54 11.01
C VAL A 250 -18.73 3.01 10.23
N VAL A 251 -17.51 3.28 10.68
CA VAL A 251 -16.26 2.80 10.04
C VAL A 251 -16.21 1.28 9.98
N ARG A 252 -16.57 0.61 11.08
CA ARG A 252 -16.67 -0.86 11.12
C ARG A 252 -17.69 -1.36 10.11
N ARG A 253 -18.89 -0.75 10.08
CA ARG A 253 -19.94 -1.17 9.15
C ARG A 253 -19.58 -0.94 7.70
N LEU A 254 -18.87 0.14 7.38
CA LEU A 254 -18.33 0.39 6.03
C LEU A 254 -17.38 -0.73 5.59
N LYS A 255 -16.48 -1.18 6.47
CA LYS A 255 -15.59 -2.32 6.17
C LYS A 255 -16.39 -3.61 5.97
N ASP A 256 -17.33 -3.92 6.87
CA ASP A 256 -18.17 -5.13 6.79
C ASP A 256 -18.96 -5.23 5.47
N LEU A 257 -19.59 -4.12 5.07
CA LEU A 257 -20.38 -4.08 3.82
C LEU A 257 -19.49 -4.34 2.60
N GLN A 258 -18.34 -3.68 2.53
CA GLN A 258 -17.41 -3.85 1.41
C GLN A 258 -16.83 -5.26 1.35
N VAL A 259 -16.34 -5.80 2.47
CA VAL A 259 -15.79 -7.17 2.53
C VAL A 259 -16.86 -8.21 2.19
N SER A 260 -18.08 -8.05 2.69
CA SER A 260 -19.18 -9.01 2.46
C SER A 260 -19.58 -9.07 0.98
N ASP A 261 -19.73 -7.90 0.32
CA ASP A 261 -20.05 -7.87 -1.11
C ASP A 261 -18.91 -8.42 -1.97
N LEU A 262 -17.65 -8.03 -1.66
CA LEU A 262 -16.46 -8.52 -2.34
C LEU A 262 -16.39 -10.05 -2.30
N LEU A 263 -16.55 -10.64 -1.11
CA LEU A 263 -16.51 -12.10 -0.92
C LEU A 263 -17.62 -12.79 -1.68
N ALA A 264 -18.87 -12.31 -1.56
CA ALA A 264 -20.02 -12.92 -2.21
C ALA A 264 -19.93 -12.87 -3.74
N HIS A 265 -19.48 -11.72 -4.27
CA HIS A 265 -19.33 -11.56 -5.73
C HIS A 265 -18.15 -12.38 -6.26
N THR A 266 -16.98 -12.30 -5.63
CA THR A 266 -15.77 -13.04 -6.01
C THR A 266 -16.00 -14.55 -5.97
N ALA A 267 -16.62 -15.08 -4.90
CA ALA A 267 -16.92 -16.51 -4.80
C ALA A 267 -17.81 -17.02 -5.94
N ARG A 268 -18.80 -16.23 -6.34
CA ARG A 268 -19.64 -16.53 -7.51
C ARG A 268 -18.83 -16.54 -8.79
N ARG A 269 -18.00 -15.51 -9.04
CA ARG A 269 -17.15 -15.42 -10.21
C ARG A 269 -16.16 -16.57 -10.31
N LEU A 270 -15.49 -16.94 -9.21
CA LEU A 270 -14.58 -18.06 -9.17
C LEU A 270 -15.27 -19.38 -9.58
N LYS A 271 -16.53 -19.54 -9.19
CA LYS A 271 -17.35 -20.70 -9.58
C LYS A 271 -17.75 -20.64 -11.06
N GLU A 272 -18.10 -19.48 -11.59
CA GLU A 272 -18.50 -19.27 -12.99
C GLU A 272 -17.32 -19.47 -13.94
N GLU A 273 -16.14 -18.90 -13.63
CA GLU A 273 -14.92 -19.01 -14.43
C GLU A 273 -14.30 -20.41 -14.37
N GLY A 274 -14.48 -21.15 -13.26
CA GLY A 274 -14.08 -22.55 -13.11
C GLY A 274 -12.57 -22.77 -13.24
N PHE A 275 -11.74 -21.88 -12.69
CA PHE A 275 -10.29 -22.00 -12.78
C PHE A 275 -9.81 -23.34 -12.18
N SER A 276 -9.09 -24.12 -13.01
CA SER A 276 -8.54 -25.43 -12.61
C SER A 276 -7.27 -25.33 -11.80
N ASP A 277 -6.49 -24.26 -11.98
CA ASP A 277 -5.18 -24.05 -11.36
C ASP A 277 -4.77 -22.56 -11.42
N VAL A 278 -3.60 -22.27 -10.83
CA VAL A 278 -3.00 -20.93 -10.79
C VAL A 278 -2.70 -20.39 -12.20
N ARG A 279 -2.29 -21.26 -13.15
CA ARG A 279 -1.91 -20.82 -14.51
C ARG A 279 -3.11 -20.27 -15.23
N ALA A 280 -4.28 -20.88 -15.04
CA ALA A 280 -5.53 -20.39 -15.62
C ALA A 280 -5.86 -18.98 -15.12
N VAL A 281 -5.61 -18.68 -13.82
CA VAL A 281 -5.78 -17.33 -13.27
C VAL A 281 -4.77 -16.33 -13.86
N LEU A 282 -3.48 -16.68 -13.90
CA LEU A 282 -2.43 -15.81 -14.44
C LEU A 282 -2.59 -15.52 -15.93
N ALA A 283 -3.22 -16.44 -16.68
CA ALA A 283 -3.52 -16.30 -18.11
C ALA A 283 -4.88 -15.65 -18.38
N TYR A 284 -5.62 -15.23 -17.32
CA TYR A 284 -6.95 -14.67 -17.50
C TYR A 284 -6.91 -13.28 -18.17
N GLU A 285 -7.54 -13.16 -19.33
CA GLU A 285 -7.61 -11.94 -20.13
C GLU A 285 -8.99 -11.25 -20.06
N GLY A 286 -9.78 -11.54 -19.03
CA GLY A 286 -11.08 -10.90 -18.81
C GLY A 286 -10.96 -9.39 -18.63
N LYS A 287 -12.03 -8.66 -19.03
CA LYS A 287 -12.07 -7.19 -18.93
C LYS A 287 -12.03 -6.66 -17.50
N GLU A 288 -12.53 -7.44 -16.56
CA GLU A 288 -12.64 -7.09 -15.14
C GLU A 288 -11.80 -8.07 -14.31
N PRO A 289 -11.20 -7.63 -13.20
CA PRO A 289 -10.48 -8.54 -12.30
C PRO A 289 -11.43 -9.60 -11.74
N VAL A 290 -10.90 -10.75 -11.34
CA VAL A 290 -11.69 -11.84 -10.79
C VAL A 290 -12.18 -11.51 -9.38
N VAL A 291 -11.29 -10.97 -8.54
CA VAL A 291 -11.64 -10.40 -7.24
C VAL A 291 -12.24 -9.03 -7.51
N ASP A 292 -13.51 -8.83 -7.14
CA ASP A 292 -14.19 -7.58 -7.44
C ASP A 292 -15.50 -7.42 -6.64
N PHE A 293 -15.97 -6.18 -6.53
CA PHE A 293 -17.31 -5.87 -6.05
C PHE A 293 -18.38 -6.20 -7.08
N SER A 294 -19.61 -6.45 -6.62
CA SER A 294 -20.74 -6.52 -7.52
C SER A 294 -20.97 -5.19 -8.24
N PRO A 295 -21.51 -5.19 -9.49
CA PRO A 295 -21.74 -3.95 -10.25
C PRO A 295 -22.56 -2.91 -9.51
N ALA A 296 -23.57 -3.34 -8.76
CA ALA A 296 -24.41 -2.45 -7.93
C ALA A 296 -23.61 -1.85 -6.76
N PHE A 297 -22.77 -2.65 -6.11
CA PHE A 297 -21.96 -2.19 -4.99
C PHE A 297 -20.79 -1.30 -5.45
N LYS A 298 -20.18 -1.56 -6.60
CA LYS A 298 -19.20 -0.66 -7.24
C LYS A 298 -19.74 0.76 -7.38
N ALA A 299 -21.01 0.93 -7.74
CA ALA A 299 -21.63 2.25 -7.83
C ALA A 299 -21.69 2.96 -6.47
N LYS A 300 -21.99 2.23 -5.38
CA LYS A 300 -22.00 2.76 -4.02
C LYS A 300 -20.57 3.16 -3.56
N VAL A 301 -19.57 2.29 -3.80
CA VAL A 301 -18.16 2.59 -3.50
C VAL A 301 -17.67 3.80 -4.28
N LYS A 302 -18.00 3.89 -5.58
CA LYS A 302 -17.71 5.08 -6.39
C LYS A 302 -18.34 6.34 -5.81
N GLY A 303 -19.58 6.27 -5.35
CA GLY A 303 -20.26 7.38 -4.66
C GLY A 303 -19.52 7.81 -3.39
N LEU A 304 -19.02 6.86 -2.59
CA LEU A 304 -18.21 7.15 -1.41
C LEU A 304 -16.89 7.86 -1.78
N LYS A 305 -16.17 7.36 -2.79
CA LYS A 305 -14.93 7.98 -3.27
C LYS A 305 -15.15 9.40 -3.81
N VAL A 306 -16.23 9.64 -4.55
CA VAL A 306 -16.59 10.98 -5.04
C VAL A 306 -16.90 11.93 -3.88
N MET A 307 -17.61 11.46 -2.86
CA MET A 307 -17.90 12.24 -1.66
C MET A 307 -16.59 12.58 -0.91
N LEU A 308 -15.71 11.62 -0.67
CA LEU A 308 -14.41 11.85 -0.04
C LEU A 308 -13.55 12.82 -0.85
N PHE A 309 -13.52 12.68 -2.16
CA PHE A 309 -12.78 13.59 -3.03
C PHE A 309 -13.26 15.03 -2.85
N ASN A 310 -14.56 15.28 -2.95
CA ASN A 310 -15.11 16.62 -2.92
C ASN A 310 -15.09 17.25 -1.52
N GLU A 311 -15.45 16.48 -0.49
CA GLU A 311 -15.65 17.02 0.86
C GLU A 311 -14.38 16.96 1.73
N LEU A 312 -13.47 16.00 1.48
CA LEU A 312 -12.26 15.82 2.26
C LEU A 312 -11.02 16.33 1.51
N TYR A 313 -10.66 15.74 0.36
CA TYR A 313 -9.40 16.07 -0.33
C TYR A 313 -9.41 17.46 -0.95
N MET A 314 -10.56 17.94 -1.41
CA MET A 314 -10.73 19.29 -1.95
C MET A 314 -10.99 20.35 -0.86
N SER A 315 -11.00 19.97 0.41
CA SER A 315 -11.14 20.92 1.52
C SER A 315 -9.99 21.92 1.56
N ARG A 316 -10.28 23.14 2.04
CA ARG A 316 -9.27 24.21 2.17
C ARG A 316 -8.06 23.78 3.00
N THR A 317 -8.30 23.04 4.09
CA THR A 317 -7.26 22.56 5.01
C THR A 317 -6.30 21.63 4.30
N VAL A 318 -6.81 20.57 3.67
CA VAL A 318 -6.00 19.59 2.95
C VAL A 318 -5.25 20.24 1.78
N ARG A 319 -5.93 21.04 0.95
CA ARG A 319 -5.30 21.72 -0.19
C ARG A 319 -4.17 22.67 0.22
N ARG A 320 -4.36 23.43 1.30
CA ARG A 320 -3.31 24.32 1.82
C ARG A 320 -2.07 23.53 2.28
N SER A 321 -2.28 22.40 2.93
CA SER A 321 -1.19 21.51 3.35
C SER A 321 -0.47 20.89 2.15
N MET A 322 -1.22 20.44 1.13
CA MET A 322 -0.66 19.90 -0.11
C MET A 322 0.21 20.91 -0.84
N GLU A 323 -0.25 22.16 -1.01
CA GLU A 323 0.50 23.22 -1.67
C GLU A 323 1.83 23.53 -0.95
N LYS A 324 1.77 23.61 0.37
CA LYS A 324 2.96 23.82 1.20
C LYS A 324 3.97 22.68 1.04
N VAL A 325 3.51 21.43 1.05
CA VAL A 325 4.36 20.24 0.87
C VAL A 325 4.98 20.22 -0.53
N THR A 326 4.19 20.46 -1.57
CA THR A 326 4.68 20.47 -2.95
C THR A 326 5.82 21.45 -3.13
N ARG A 327 5.68 22.67 -2.60
CA ARG A 327 6.72 23.70 -2.69
C ARG A 327 8.00 23.28 -1.99
N PHE A 328 7.90 22.77 -0.77
CA PHE A 328 9.08 22.43 -0.01
C PHE A 328 9.79 21.16 -0.53
N MET A 329 9.04 20.17 -1.02
CA MET A 329 9.61 19.00 -1.68
C MET A 329 10.41 19.38 -2.93
N ARG A 330 9.87 20.33 -3.74
CA ARG A 330 10.56 20.85 -4.92
C ARG A 330 11.89 21.52 -4.54
N GLN A 331 11.87 22.41 -3.56
CA GLN A 331 13.08 23.12 -3.13
C GLN A 331 14.17 22.15 -2.64
N MET A 332 13.80 21.15 -1.83
CA MET A 332 14.75 20.13 -1.38
C MET A 332 15.33 19.32 -2.53
N PHE A 333 14.47 18.89 -3.47
CA PHE A 333 14.90 18.10 -4.61
C PHE A 333 15.90 18.87 -5.48
N GLU A 334 15.56 20.08 -5.86
CA GLU A 334 16.42 20.95 -6.67
C GLU A 334 17.76 21.22 -5.96
N ARG A 335 17.72 21.46 -4.65
CA ARG A 335 18.93 21.68 -3.86
C ARG A 335 19.84 20.46 -3.80
N PHE A 336 19.31 19.27 -3.60
CA PHE A 336 20.11 18.04 -3.61
C PHE A 336 20.58 17.64 -5.01
N VAL A 337 19.86 18.00 -6.06
CA VAL A 337 20.33 17.80 -7.44
C VAL A 337 21.49 18.72 -7.78
N SER A 338 21.42 20.00 -7.39
CA SER A 338 22.49 20.98 -7.64
C SER A 338 23.73 20.73 -6.77
N GLU A 339 23.55 20.26 -5.55
CA GLU A 339 24.60 20.04 -4.56
C GLU A 339 24.51 18.65 -3.92
N PRO A 340 24.87 17.58 -4.63
CA PRO A 340 24.67 16.19 -4.16
C PRO A 340 25.43 15.85 -2.87
N TYR A 341 26.55 16.54 -2.61
CA TYR A 341 27.36 16.33 -1.39
C TYR A 341 26.62 16.68 -0.08
N LEU A 342 25.50 17.39 -0.16
CA LEU A 342 24.64 17.66 0.99
C LEU A 342 23.87 16.39 1.46
N MET A 343 23.82 15.36 0.62
CA MET A 343 23.24 14.06 1.01
C MET A 343 24.25 13.23 1.82
N PRO A 344 23.77 12.26 2.63
CA PRO A 344 24.65 11.30 3.28
C PRO A 344 25.57 10.57 2.30
N GLY A 345 26.83 10.35 2.68
CA GLY A 345 27.89 9.82 1.80
C GLY A 345 27.56 8.51 1.07
N GLY A 346 26.67 7.69 1.65
CA GLY A 346 26.19 6.48 0.97
C GLY A 346 25.39 6.75 -0.32
N PHE A 347 24.66 7.88 -0.39
CA PHE A 347 23.96 8.31 -1.60
C PHE A 347 24.92 8.95 -2.61
N VAL A 348 25.87 9.76 -2.12
CA VAL A 348 26.91 10.38 -2.96
C VAL A 348 27.71 9.31 -3.70
N LYS A 349 28.13 8.24 -3.01
CA LYS A 349 28.85 7.11 -3.63
C LYS A 349 28.07 6.43 -4.76
N ARG A 350 26.74 6.38 -4.69
CA ARG A 350 25.91 5.84 -5.78
C ARG A 350 25.98 6.69 -7.06
N ILE A 351 26.09 8.01 -6.92
CA ILE A 351 26.29 8.93 -8.06
C ILE A 351 27.66 8.69 -8.67
N GLU A 352 28.71 8.56 -7.86
CA GLU A 352 30.07 8.22 -8.30
C GLU A 352 30.11 6.88 -9.06
N GLN A 353 29.23 5.93 -8.66
CA GLN A 353 29.01 4.65 -9.35
C GLN A 353 28.13 4.75 -10.62
N ARG A 354 27.96 5.96 -11.17
CA ARG A 354 27.21 6.27 -12.40
C ARG A 354 25.69 6.08 -12.31
N VAL A 355 25.10 6.06 -11.13
CA VAL A 355 23.64 6.18 -10.99
C VAL A 355 23.25 7.63 -11.22
N ARG A 356 22.22 7.88 -12.03
CA ARG A 356 21.76 9.23 -12.36
C ARG A 356 21.41 10.03 -11.10
N THR A 357 21.95 11.23 -10.95
CA THR A 357 21.78 12.10 -9.78
C THR A 357 20.31 12.26 -9.37
N HIS A 358 19.42 12.58 -10.31
CA HIS A 358 17.99 12.74 -10.04
C HIS A 358 17.36 11.48 -9.43
N ARG A 359 17.75 10.28 -9.89
CA ARG A 359 17.26 9.02 -9.33
C ARG A 359 17.78 8.79 -7.91
N VAL A 360 19.03 9.12 -7.64
CA VAL A 360 19.60 8.99 -6.29
C VAL A 360 18.94 9.97 -5.32
N VAL A 361 18.71 11.21 -5.74
CA VAL A 361 17.98 12.22 -4.96
C VAL A 361 16.55 11.78 -4.70
N CYS A 362 15.87 11.26 -5.73
CA CYS A 362 14.53 10.69 -5.60
C CYS A 362 14.50 9.55 -4.57
N ASP A 363 15.40 8.57 -4.66
CA ASP A 363 15.49 7.45 -3.71
C ASP A 363 15.76 7.95 -2.27
N TYR A 364 16.58 8.99 -2.13
CA TYR A 364 16.89 9.60 -0.83
C TYR A 364 15.66 10.26 -0.20
N ILE A 365 14.99 11.13 -0.96
CA ILE A 365 13.82 11.87 -0.47
C ILE A 365 12.64 10.92 -0.23
N ALA A 366 12.35 9.99 -1.14
CA ALA A 366 11.29 9.00 -0.97
C ALA A 366 11.52 8.10 0.26
N GLY A 367 12.78 7.85 0.61
CA GLY A 367 13.15 7.10 1.81
C GLY A 367 13.03 7.88 3.13
N MET A 368 12.72 9.18 3.11
CA MET A 368 12.56 9.98 4.33
C MET A 368 11.23 9.70 5.01
N THR A 369 11.20 9.95 6.32
CA THR A 369 9.96 10.15 7.08
C THR A 369 9.56 11.63 7.00
N ASP A 370 8.32 11.95 7.31
CA ASP A 370 7.82 13.34 7.31
C ASP A 370 8.65 14.23 8.25
N ARG A 371 8.95 13.69 9.44
CA ARG A 371 9.77 14.37 10.43
C ARG A 371 11.18 14.64 9.91
N TYR A 372 11.83 13.62 9.36
CA TYR A 372 13.19 13.75 8.83
C TYR A 372 13.25 14.70 7.64
N ALA A 373 12.27 14.64 6.72
CA ALA A 373 12.20 15.58 5.59
C ALA A 373 12.06 17.04 6.07
N LYS A 374 11.24 17.28 7.10
CA LYS A 374 11.10 18.61 7.71
C LYS A 374 12.39 19.09 8.37
N GLU A 375 13.11 18.20 9.06
CA GLU A 375 14.41 18.51 9.66
C GLU A 375 15.46 18.84 8.58
N GLN A 376 15.52 18.06 7.50
CA GLN A 376 16.43 18.32 6.37
C GLN A 376 16.10 19.66 5.69
N TYR A 377 14.82 19.95 5.48
CA TYR A 377 14.42 21.25 4.92
C TYR A 377 14.90 22.43 5.77
N LYS A 378 14.74 22.35 7.10
CA LYS A 378 15.21 23.39 8.00
C LYS A 378 16.73 23.56 7.91
N LYS A 379 17.49 22.46 7.94
CA LYS A 379 18.96 22.51 7.80
C LYS A 379 19.45 23.13 6.49
N LEU A 380 18.65 23.00 5.43
CA LEU A 380 19.02 23.53 4.10
C LEU A 380 18.64 25.00 3.90
N PHE A 381 17.57 25.46 4.54
CA PHE A 381 16.93 26.75 4.19
C PHE A 381 16.66 27.67 5.37
N ASP A 382 16.74 27.21 6.60
CA ASP A 382 16.52 28.03 7.78
C ASP A 382 17.88 28.52 8.34
N PRO A 383 18.14 29.84 8.29
CA PRO A 383 19.43 30.39 8.73
C PRO A 383 19.69 30.21 10.25
N ASP A 384 18.65 29.96 11.02
CA ASP A 384 18.77 29.77 12.48
C ASP A 384 19.04 28.30 12.88
N VAL A 385 19.12 27.38 11.91
CA VAL A 385 19.35 25.95 12.13
C VAL A 385 20.62 25.48 11.43
N TRP A 386 21.59 25.04 12.22
CA TRP A 386 22.91 24.53 11.75
C TRP A 386 23.03 23.02 11.90
#